data_04bbadd2765f31c31e383e181ba22cb5
#
_entry.id   04bbadd2765f31c31e383e181ba22cb5
#
_cell.length_a   1.000
_cell.length_b   1.000
_cell.length_c   1.000
_cell.angle_alpha   90.00
_cell.angle_beta   90.00
_cell.angle_gamma   90.00
#
_symmetry.space_group_name_H-M   'P 1'
#
loop_
_entity.id
_entity.type
_entity.pdbx_description
1 polymer ?
#
loop_
_entity_poly.entity_id
_entity_poly.type
_entity_poly.pdbx_seq_one_letter_code
_entity_poly.pdbx_strand_id
1 'polypeptide(L)'
;HSPMHHGSFSAFTPEETLHAINSRLHHAYKKLPEVCGELRQDIIKELCCNPGHFAASLGTVELTVALHYVYNTPYDRIVWDVGHQAYGHKILTGRREAFSTNRKLGGIRPFPSPEESEYDTFTCGHASNSISAALGMAVAAARKGDAKRHVVAIIGYVSYRSDSNHCKVATLFQFPSFS
;
A
#
# COMPACT_ATOMS: atom_id res chain seq x y z
N HIS A 1 2.32 -18.81 14.56
CA HIS A 1 0.98 -18.34 14.98
C HIS A 1 0.98 -18.16 16.48
N SER A 2 1.35 -16.97 16.97
CA SER A 2 1.02 -16.56 18.33
C SER A 2 -0.31 -15.82 18.26
N PRO A 3 -1.32 -16.21 19.04
CA PRO A 3 -2.55 -15.45 19.12
C PRO A 3 -2.24 -14.10 19.76
N MET A 4 -2.57 -13.02 19.09
CA MET A 4 -2.65 -11.72 19.73
C MET A 4 -3.70 -11.81 20.82
N HIS A 5 -3.29 -11.66 22.06
CA HIS A 5 -4.17 -11.53 23.20
C HIS A 5 -5.05 -10.30 22.97
N HIS A 6 -6.32 -10.53 22.65
CA HIS A 6 -7.36 -9.55 22.78
C HIS A 6 -7.51 -9.25 24.28
N GLY A 7 -6.74 -8.30 24.78
CA GLY A 7 -6.97 -7.74 26.11
C GLY A 7 -8.37 -7.08 26.08
N SER A 8 -9.26 -7.59 26.92
CA SER A 8 -10.59 -7.05 27.09
C SER A 8 -10.50 -5.57 27.53
N PHE A 9 -10.99 -4.67 26.71
CA PHE A 9 -11.12 -3.23 27.00
C PHE A 9 -12.22 -2.92 28.04
N SER A 10 -12.87 -3.94 28.60
CA SER A 10 -14.01 -3.77 29.52
C SER A 10 -13.65 -3.25 30.93
N ALA A 11 -12.35 -3.07 31.22
CA ALA A 11 -11.87 -2.60 32.54
C ALA A 11 -11.50 -1.11 32.58
N PHE A 12 -11.58 -0.37 31.45
CA PHE A 12 -11.18 1.03 31.39
C PHE A 12 -12.38 1.96 31.17
N THR A 13 -12.31 3.15 31.73
CA THR A 13 -13.26 4.22 31.38
C THR A 13 -13.07 4.63 29.91
N PRO A 14 -14.07 5.26 29.28
CA PRO A 14 -13.93 5.78 27.91
C PRO A 14 -12.73 6.70 27.71
N GLU A 15 -12.40 7.53 28.70
CA GLU A 15 -11.26 8.44 28.67
C GLU A 15 -9.93 7.71 28.76
N GLU A 16 -9.80 6.72 29.66
CA GLU A 16 -8.62 5.87 29.77
C GLU A 16 -8.39 5.04 28.49
N THR A 17 -9.47 4.53 27.90
CA THR A 17 -9.41 3.81 26.63
C THR A 17 -8.92 4.71 25.50
N LEU A 18 -9.46 5.95 25.40
CA LEU A 18 -9.03 6.91 24.39
C LEU A 18 -7.57 7.32 24.58
N HIS A 19 -7.14 7.54 25.83
CA HIS A 19 -5.74 7.86 26.14
C HIS A 19 -4.79 6.71 25.76
N ALA A 20 -5.14 5.48 26.05
CA ALA A 20 -4.36 4.29 25.68
C ALA A 20 -4.26 4.11 24.17
N ILE A 21 -5.38 4.33 23.45
CA ILE A 21 -5.41 4.31 21.98
C ILE A 21 -4.50 5.40 21.41
N ASN A 22 -4.62 6.63 21.86
CA ASN A 22 -3.82 7.76 21.40
C ASN A 22 -2.32 7.54 21.67
N SER A 23 -1.97 6.98 22.82
CA SER A 23 -0.58 6.64 23.17
C SER A 23 -0.01 5.57 22.24
N ARG A 24 -0.78 4.53 21.92
CA ARG A 24 -0.37 3.47 20.96
C ARG A 24 -0.21 4.00 19.54
N LEU A 25 -1.16 4.83 19.09
CA LEU A 25 -1.08 5.48 17.78
C LEU A 25 0.14 6.39 17.69
N HIS A 26 0.40 7.18 18.73
CA HIS A 26 1.57 8.05 18.78
C HIS A 26 2.89 7.27 18.78
N HIS A 27 2.96 6.15 19.52
CA HIS A 27 4.11 5.27 19.52
C HIS A 27 4.35 4.62 18.15
N ALA A 28 3.29 4.12 17.51
CA ALA A 28 3.36 3.56 16.16
C ALA A 28 3.81 4.62 15.15
N TYR A 29 3.23 5.82 15.20
CA TYR A 29 3.62 6.93 14.33
C TYR A 29 5.11 7.26 14.42
N LYS A 30 5.69 7.28 15.63
CA LYS A 30 7.14 7.55 15.83
C LYS A 30 8.05 6.52 15.17
N LYS A 31 7.57 5.30 14.92
CA LYS A 31 8.33 4.24 14.25
C LYS A 31 8.27 4.28 12.72
N LEU A 32 7.35 5.05 12.14
CA LEU A 32 7.21 5.10 10.68
C LEU A 32 8.51 5.52 9.95
N PRO A 33 9.29 6.51 10.43
CA PRO A 33 10.56 6.85 9.80
C PRO A 33 11.57 5.70 9.80
N GLU A 34 11.62 4.91 10.88
CA GLU A 34 12.47 3.73 10.99
C GLU A 34 12.07 2.67 9.96
N VAL A 35 10.78 2.36 9.87
CA VAL A 35 10.22 1.45 8.85
C VAL A 35 10.53 1.93 7.43
N CYS A 36 10.40 3.23 7.16
CA CYS A 36 10.78 3.82 5.88
C CYS A 36 12.28 3.62 5.59
N GLY A 37 13.13 3.81 6.60
CA GLY A 37 14.57 3.59 6.49
C GLY A 37 14.91 2.15 6.15
N GLU A 38 14.35 1.17 6.88
CA GLU A 38 14.55 -0.25 6.61
C GLU A 38 14.06 -0.64 5.21
N LEU A 39 12.84 -0.24 4.86
CA LEU A 39 12.24 -0.52 3.55
C LEU A 39 13.09 0.03 2.41
N ARG A 40 13.65 1.23 2.58
CA ARG A 40 14.56 1.85 1.63
C ARG A 40 15.84 1.03 1.45
N GLN A 41 16.43 0.57 2.55
CA GLN A 41 17.62 -0.27 2.51
C GLN A 41 17.37 -1.61 1.83
N ASP A 42 16.23 -2.26 2.08
CA ASP A 42 15.86 -3.51 1.43
C ASP A 42 15.74 -3.30 -0.10
N ILE A 43 15.07 -2.23 -0.54
CA ILE A 43 14.93 -1.91 -1.97
C ILE A 43 16.30 -1.65 -2.60
N ILE A 44 17.17 -0.86 -1.95
CA ILE A 44 18.52 -0.56 -2.43
C ILE A 44 19.33 -1.84 -2.58
N LYS A 45 19.38 -2.65 -1.52
CA LYS A 45 20.12 -3.91 -1.48
C LYS A 45 19.75 -4.83 -2.65
N GLU A 46 18.46 -5.01 -2.87
CA GLU A 46 17.98 -5.90 -3.94
C GLU A 46 18.24 -5.33 -5.34
N LEU A 47 18.01 -4.04 -5.54
CA LEU A 47 18.19 -3.41 -6.84
C LEU A 47 19.66 -3.16 -7.21
N CYS A 48 20.59 -3.20 -6.26
CA CYS A 48 22.02 -3.24 -6.55
C CYS A 48 22.46 -4.58 -7.19
N CYS A 49 21.74 -5.67 -6.92
CA CYS A 49 22.05 -7.00 -7.42
C CYS A 49 21.15 -7.43 -8.59
N ASN A 50 19.92 -6.89 -8.64
CA ASN A 50 18.91 -7.28 -9.61
C ASN A 50 18.34 -6.04 -10.34
N PRO A 51 18.18 -6.10 -11.68
CA PRO A 51 17.66 -4.97 -12.42
C PRO A 51 16.22 -4.63 -12.02
N GLY A 52 15.92 -3.33 -11.90
CA GLY A 52 14.57 -2.87 -11.50
C GLY A 52 14.41 -1.36 -11.59
N HIS A 53 13.22 -0.88 -11.19
CA HIS A 53 12.86 0.55 -11.21
C HIS A 53 13.28 1.24 -9.90
N PHE A 54 14.52 1.66 -9.83
CA PHE A 54 15.15 2.19 -8.62
C PHE A 54 14.50 3.49 -8.13
N ALA A 55 14.56 4.54 -8.94
CA ALA A 55 14.08 5.87 -8.56
C ALA A 55 12.57 5.89 -8.25
N ALA A 56 11.76 5.20 -9.06
CA ALA A 56 10.32 5.13 -8.86
C ALA A 56 9.95 4.47 -7.53
N SER A 57 10.63 3.39 -7.16
CA SER A 57 10.37 2.66 -5.92
C SER A 57 10.86 3.39 -4.68
N LEU A 58 12.06 4.01 -4.74
CA LEU A 58 12.56 4.81 -3.63
C LEU A 58 11.72 6.06 -3.36
N GLY A 59 11.20 6.68 -4.42
CA GLY A 59 10.35 7.87 -4.28
C GLY A 59 8.94 7.60 -3.74
N THR A 60 8.54 6.33 -3.52
CA THR A 60 7.22 5.96 -2.94
C THR A 60 7.33 5.33 -1.56
N VAL A 61 8.51 5.25 -0.96
CA VAL A 61 8.69 4.55 0.32
C VAL A 61 7.79 5.15 1.40
N GLU A 62 7.88 6.44 1.66
CA GLU A 62 7.10 7.13 2.69
C GLU A 62 5.60 7.06 2.39
N LEU A 63 5.20 7.26 1.13
CA LEU A 63 3.81 7.13 0.71
C LEU A 63 3.28 5.71 0.95
N THR A 64 4.05 4.69 0.59
CA THR A 64 3.68 3.28 0.78
C THR A 64 3.48 2.96 2.25
N VAL A 65 4.44 3.34 3.11
CA VAL A 65 4.35 3.13 4.55
C VAL A 65 3.14 3.85 5.14
N ALA A 66 2.91 5.11 4.76
CA ALA A 66 1.76 5.90 5.22
C ALA A 66 0.42 5.27 4.79
N LEU A 67 0.31 4.79 3.56
CA LEU A 67 -0.90 4.13 3.06
C LEU A 67 -1.20 2.84 3.84
N HIS A 68 -0.20 2.00 4.08
CA HIS A 68 -0.37 0.78 4.87
C HIS A 68 -0.60 1.04 6.36
N TYR A 69 -0.20 2.21 6.86
CA TYR A 69 -0.52 2.64 8.22
C TYR A 69 -1.97 3.12 8.37
N VAL A 70 -2.47 3.85 7.36
CA VAL A 70 -3.80 4.48 7.40
C VAL A 70 -4.92 3.54 6.96
N TYR A 71 -4.69 2.75 5.92
CA TYR A 71 -5.72 1.90 5.30
C TYR A 71 -5.58 0.45 5.73
N ASN A 72 -6.71 -0.18 5.99
CA ASN A 72 -6.80 -1.58 6.42
C ASN A 72 -6.79 -2.53 5.22
N THR A 73 -5.62 -2.73 4.59
CA THR A 73 -5.48 -3.67 3.47
C THR A 73 -5.44 -5.13 3.97
N PRO A 74 -5.99 -6.11 3.26
CA PRO A 74 -6.57 -6.06 1.91
C PRO A 74 -8.04 -5.65 1.86
N TYR A 75 -8.71 -5.34 2.98
CA TYR A 75 -10.09 -4.85 2.96
C TYR A 75 -10.19 -3.55 2.16
N ASP A 76 -9.44 -2.52 2.52
CA ASP A 76 -9.24 -1.35 1.68
C ASP A 76 -8.36 -1.73 0.48
N ARG A 77 -8.58 -1.10 -0.65
CA ARG A 77 -7.93 -1.46 -1.90
C ARG A 77 -6.93 -0.40 -2.34
N ILE A 78 -5.71 -0.84 -2.65
CA ILE A 78 -4.67 0.03 -3.23
C ILE A 78 -4.41 -0.44 -4.65
N VAL A 79 -4.59 0.47 -5.62
CA VAL A 79 -4.35 0.23 -7.04
C VAL A 79 -3.14 1.04 -7.48
N TRP A 80 -2.10 0.36 -7.93
CA TRP A 80 -0.85 0.97 -8.40
C TRP A 80 -0.90 1.24 -9.89
N ASP A 81 -0.56 2.46 -10.30
CA ASP A 81 -0.42 2.78 -11.72
C ASP A 81 0.89 2.21 -12.28
N VAL A 82 0.82 1.42 -13.36
CA VAL A 82 1.91 0.64 -13.95
C VAL A 82 2.45 -0.47 -13.01
N GLY A 83 2.72 -0.19 -11.75
CA GLY A 83 3.22 -1.14 -10.74
C GLY A 83 4.73 -1.11 -10.50
N HIS A 84 5.51 -0.38 -11.29
CA HIS A 84 6.97 -0.27 -11.13
C HIS A 84 7.38 0.47 -9.85
N GLN A 85 6.46 1.14 -9.19
CA GLN A 85 6.64 1.88 -7.94
C GLN A 85 6.15 1.10 -6.70
N ALA A 86 5.70 -0.15 -6.88
CA ALA A 86 5.05 -0.94 -5.83
C ALA A 86 6.00 -1.91 -5.10
N TYR A 87 7.31 -1.73 -5.19
CA TYR A 87 8.26 -2.65 -4.53
C TYR A 87 8.12 -2.60 -3.00
N GLY A 88 7.97 -1.42 -2.44
CA GLY A 88 7.70 -1.26 -1.01
C GLY A 88 6.42 -1.96 -0.58
N HIS A 89 5.35 -1.86 -1.37
CA HIS A 89 4.11 -2.58 -1.13
C HIS A 89 4.32 -4.10 -1.09
N LYS A 90 5.06 -4.68 -2.03
CA LYS A 90 5.36 -6.11 -2.04
C LYS A 90 6.12 -6.55 -0.79
N ILE A 91 7.13 -5.79 -0.39
CA ILE A 91 7.95 -6.08 0.80
C ILE A 91 7.08 -6.03 2.07
N LEU A 92 6.27 -4.97 2.26
CA LEU A 92 5.40 -4.81 3.42
C LEU A 92 4.28 -5.85 3.50
N THR A 93 3.85 -6.40 2.36
CA THR A 93 2.78 -7.40 2.29
C THR A 93 3.29 -8.85 2.27
N GLY A 94 4.42 -9.11 2.94
CA GLY A 94 4.91 -10.46 3.23
C GLY A 94 5.84 -11.06 2.19
N ARG A 95 6.25 -10.31 1.15
CA ARG A 95 7.15 -10.80 0.10
C ARG A 95 8.60 -10.33 0.27
N ARG A 96 9.00 -9.90 1.49
CA ARG A 96 10.35 -9.40 1.78
C ARG A 96 11.44 -10.42 1.43
N GLU A 97 11.29 -11.66 1.87
CA GLU A 97 12.26 -12.73 1.61
C GLU A 97 12.27 -13.16 0.14
N ALA A 98 11.08 -13.25 -0.47
CA ALA A 98 10.95 -13.60 -1.87
C ALA A 98 11.38 -12.47 -2.82
N PHE A 99 11.61 -11.25 -2.32
CA PHE A 99 11.88 -10.09 -3.16
C PHE A 99 13.17 -10.22 -3.99
N SER A 100 14.13 -11.01 -3.50
CA SER A 100 15.36 -11.37 -4.24
C SER A 100 15.10 -12.14 -5.54
N THR A 101 13.90 -12.70 -5.69
CA THR A 101 13.46 -13.41 -6.91
C THR A 101 12.60 -12.55 -7.84
N ASN A 102 12.42 -11.26 -7.50
CA ASN A 102 11.59 -10.35 -8.29
C ASN A 102 12.10 -10.26 -9.75
N ARG A 103 11.20 -10.43 -10.72
CA ARG A 103 11.50 -10.42 -12.17
C ARG A 103 12.34 -11.61 -12.65
N LYS A 104 12.60 -12.62 -11.84
CA LYS A 104 13.29 -13.86 -12.27
C LYS A 104 12.28 -14.92 -12.69
N LEU A 105 12.70 -15.82 -13.55
CA LEU A 105 11.87 -16.96 -13.95
C LEU A 105 11.58 -17.84 -12.73
N GLY A 106 10.29 -18.11 -12.47
CA GLY A 106 9.84 -18.84 -11.29
C GLY A 106 9.85 -18.05 -9.99
N GLY A 107 10.24 -16.77 -10.02
CA GLY A 107 10.18 -15.85 -8.89
C GLY A 107 8.89 -15.03 -8.85
N ILE A 108 8.86 -14.03 -7.96
CA ILE A 108 7.71 -13.12 -7.87
C ILE A 108 7.62 -12.22 -9.11
N ARG A 109 6.39 -11.84 -9.45
CA ARG A 109 6.08 -11.00 -10.60
C ARG A 109 6.68 -9.59 -10.46
N PRO A 110 7.04 -8.93 -11.58
CA PRO A 110 7.61 -7.58 -11.53
C PRO A 110 6.64 -6.53 -10.99
N PHE A 111 5.34 -6.73 -11.22
CA PHE A 111 4.26 -5.84 -10.83
C PHE A 111 3.24 -6.54 -9.92
N PRO A 112 2.42 -5.78 -9.17
CA PRO A 112 1.32 -6.35 -8.40
C PRO A 112 0.40 -7.20 -9.27
N SER A 113 -0.04 -8.34 -8.73
CA SER A 113 -0.97 -9.25 -9.38
C SER A 113 -1.81 -9.99 -8.34
N PRO A 114 -3.14 -10.00 -8.45
CA PRO A 114 -4.04 -10.73 -7.54
C PRO A 114 -3.77 -12.23 -7.46
N GLU A 115 -3.12 -12.81 -8.47
CA GLU A 115 -2.71 -14.22 -8.45
C GLU A 115 -1.49 -14.48 -7.55
N GLU A 116 -0.74 -13.42 -7.18
CA GLU A 116 0.44 -13.52 -6.33
C GLU A 116 0.14 -13.23 -4.87
N SER A 117 -0.76 -12.29 -4.59
CA SER A 117 -1.08 -11.86 -3.23
C SER A 117 -2.48 -11.27 -3.14
N GLU A 118 -3.18 -11.56 -2.03
CA GLU A 118 -4.50 -10.95 -1.72
C GLU A 118 -4.43 -9.43 -1.54
N TYR A 119 -3.26 -8.89 -1.25
CA TYR A 119 -3.01 -7.45 -1.13
C TYR A 119 -2.89 -6.77 -2.50
N ASP A 120 -2.63 -7.52 -3.56
CA ASP A 120 -2.52 -7.01 -4.91
C ASP A 120 -3.92 -6.94 -5.56
N THR A 121 -4.49 -5.75 -5.57
CA THR A 121 -5.89 -5.54 -5.93
C THR A 121 -6.16 -5.65 -7.44
N PHE A 122 -5.15 -5.35 -8.26
CA PHE A 122 -5.29 -5.23 -9.71
C PHE A 122 -3.99 -5.62 -10.41
N THR A 123 -4.10 -6.33 -11.54
CA THR A 123 -2.92 -6.64 -12.36
C THR A 123 -2.48 -5.39 -13.11
N CYS A 124 -1.32 -4.87 -12.69
CA CYS A 124 -0.75 -3.64 -13.24
C CYS A 124 0.13 -3.93 -14.45
N GLY A 125 0.45 -2.90 -15.23
CA GLY A 125 1.33 -3.02 -16.40
C GLY A 125 1.24 -1.84 -17.36
N HIS A 126 0.09 -1.18 -17.43
CA HIS A 126 -0.15 -0.03 -18.29
C HIS A 126 -0.40 1.23 -17.47
N ALA A 127 0.06 2.37 -17.98
CA ALA A 127 -0.16 3.67 -17.37
C ALA A 127 -1.63 4.12 -17.50
N SER A 128 -2.08 4.92 -16.54
CA SER A 128 -3.36 5.64 -16.55
C SER A 128 -4.63 4.77 -16.41
N ASN A 129 -4.51 3.46 -16.17
CA ASN A 129 -5.67 2.59 -15.95
C ASN A 129 -6.06 2.46 -14.46
N SER A 130 -5.20 2.88 -13.55
CA SER A 130 -5.42 2.79 -12.10
C SER A 130 -6.65 3.58 -11.64
N ILE A 131 -6.90 4.76 -12.20
CA ILE A 131 -8.05 5.60 -11.88
C ILE A 131 -9.35 4.89 -12.24
N SER A 132 -9.47 4.40 -13.47
CA SER A 132 -10.66 3.70 -13.94
C SER A 132 -10.91 2.41 -13.17
N ALA A 133 -9.86 1.65 -12.87
CA ALA A 133 -9.94 0.44 -12.06
C ALA A 133 -10.41 0.76 -10.63
N ALA A 134 -9.80 1.74 -9.97
CA ALA A 134 -10.17 2.15 -8.63
C ALA A 134 -11.60 2.70 -8.56
N LEU A 135 -12.00 3.51 -9.53
CA LEU A 135 -13.38 4.03 -9.64
C LEU A 135 -14.39 2.89 -9.77
N GLY A 136 -14.12 1.93 -10.66
CA GLY A 136 -14.98 0.76 -10.83
C GLY A 136 -15.11 -0.09 -9.55
N MET A 137 -14.02 -0.28 -8.81
CA MET A 137 -14.03 -1.00 -7.54
C MET A 137 -14.82 -0.25 -6.46
N ALA A 138 -14.68 1.07 -6.38
CA ALA A 138 -15.39 1.89 -5.40
C ALA A 138 -16.91 1.91 -5.69
N VAL A 139 -17.31 2.04 -6.95
CA VAL A 139 -18.71 1.95 -7.37
C VAL A 139 -19.28 0.56 -7.06
N ALA A 140 -18.52 -0.50 -7.34
CA ALA A 140 -18.96 -1.87 -7.05
C ALA A 140 -19.12 -2.11 -5.54
N ALA A 141 -18.21 -1.57 -4.72
CA ALA A 141 -18.32 -1.64 -3.26
C ALA A 141 -19.58 -0.92 -2.76
N ALA A 142 -19.81 0.31 -3.22
CA ALA A 142 -21.00 1.08 -2.85
C ALA A 142 -22.31 0.36 -3.25
N ARG A 143 -22.39 -0.20 -4.46
CA ARG A 143 -23.56 -0.96 -4.92
C ARG A 143 -23.82 -2.25 -4.11
N LYS A 144 -22.77 -2.82 -3.51
CA LYS A 144 -22.87 -3.97 -2.60
C LYS A 144 -23.18 -3.58 -1.15
N GLY A 145 -23.41 -2.30 -0.88
CA GLY A 145 -23.64 -1.79 0.48
C GLY A 145 -22.38 -1.62 1.32
N ASP A 146 -21.18 -1.78 0.74
CA ASP A 146 -19.89 -1.64 1.42
C ASP A 146 -19.32 -0.21 1.24
N ALA A 147 -20.07 0.78 1.75
CA ALA A 147 -19.70 2.19 1.64
C ALA A 147 -18.51 2.59 2.52
N LYS A 148 -18.06 1.70 3.42
CA LYS A 148 -16.92 1.96 4.32
C LYS A 148 -15.59 1.64 3.67
N ARG A 149 -15.58 0.89 2.57
CA ARG A 149 -14.36 0.50 1.88
C ARG A 149 -13.73 1.68 1.15
N HIS A 150 -12.46 1.90 1.40
CA HIS A 150 -11.65 2.86 0.67
C HIS A 150 -10.98 2.19 -0.53
N VAL A 151 -10.92 2.91 -1.64
CA VAL A 151 -10.15 2.50 -2.82
C VAL A 151 -9.22 3.64 -3.20
N VAL A 152 -7.92 3.37 -3.15
CA VAL A 152 -6.87 4.37 -3.38
C VAL A 152 -6.13 4.05 -4.67
N ALA A 153 -6.13 4.97 -5.62
CA ALA A 153 -5.29 4.88 -6.81
C ALA A 153 -3.99 5.66 -6.60
N ILE A 154 -2.85 5.03 -6.82
CA ILE A 154 -1.53 5.66 -6.76
C ILE A 154 -1.05 5.87 -8.18
N ILE A 155 -1.00 7.14 -8.58
CA ILE A 155 -0.71 7.56 -9.95
C ILE A 155 0.74 8.04 -10.03
N GLY A 156 1.51 7.47 -10.94
CA GLY A 156 2.85 7.96 -11.29
C GLY A 156 2.75 9.06 -12.33
N TYR A 157 3.46 10.16 -12.13
CA TYR A 157 3.51 11.25 -13.11
C TYR A 157 4.42 10.88 -14.30
N VAL A 158 4.05 9.86 -15.06
CA VAL A 158 4.69 9.54 -16.35
C VAL A 158 3.85 10.05 -17.52
N SER A 159 2.63 10.52 -17.25
CA SER A 159 1.68 10.94 -18.28
C SER A 159 1.69 12.44 -18.61
N TYR A 160 2.52 13.26 -17.95
CA TYR A 160 2.62 14.70 -18.25
C TYR A 160 4.07 15.14 -18.28
N ARG A 161 4.53 15.49 -19.46
CA ARG A 161 5.78 16.15 -19.93
C ARG A 161 6.90 16.39 -18.89
N SER A 162 8.10 16.00 -19.38
CA SER A 162 9.44 16.42 -18.97
C SER A 162 9.51 17.70 -18.11
N ASP A 163 10.14 17.58 -17.04
CA ASP A 163 10.98 18.39 -16.23
C ASP A 163 10.68 18.22 -14.74
N SER A 164 11.61 17.55 -14.09
CA SER A 164 11.94 17.59 -12.67
C SER A 164 10.79 17.72 -11.66
N ASN A 165 10.67 16.75 -10.87
CA ASN A 165 9.90 16.54 -9.65
C ASN A 165 8.69 15.60 -9.82
N HIS A 166 8.93 14.34 -9.50
CA HIS A 166 7.94 13.27 -9.51
C HIS A 166 6.89 13.50 -8.43
N CYS A 167 5.87 14.29 -8.73
CA CYS A 167 4.70 14.39 -7.87
C CYS A 167 3.86 13.13 -8.06
N LYS A 168 3.78 12.30 -7.02
CA LYS A 168 2.90 11.14 -6.98
C LYS A 168 1.62 11.56 -6.29
N VAL A 169 0.49 11.37 -6.97
CA VAL A 169 -0.82 11.70 -6.44
C VAL A 169 -1.53 10.41 -6.08
N ALA A 170 -1.94 10.29 -4.83
CA ALA A 170 -2.89 9.28 -4.40
C ALA A 170 -4.29 9.89 -4.49
N THR A 171 -5.18 9.25 -5.26
CA THR A 171 -6.58 9.66 -5.36
C THR A 171 -7.43 8.66 -4.60
N LEU A 172 -8.20 9.16 -3.63
CA LEU A 172 -9.11 8.37 -2.82
C LEU A 172 -10.50 8.36 -3.46
N PHE A 173 -11.07 7.17 -3.63
CA PHE A 173 -12.46 6.98 -4.01
C PHE A 173 -13.23 6.35 -2.85
N GLN A 174 -14.25 7.06 -2.40
CA GLN A 174 -15.23 6.56 -1.43
C GLN A 174 -16.61 7.11 -1.85
N PHE A 175 -17.59 6.24 -1.93
CA PHE A 175 -18.95 6.63 -2.30
C PHE A 175 -19.91 6.30 -1.15
N PRO A 176 -20.89 7.17 -0.87
CA PRO A 176 -21.96 6.84 0.05
C PRO A 176 -22.74 5.62 -0.48
N SER A 177 -23.32 4.85 0.44
CA SER A 177 -24.24 3.78 0.05
C SER A 177 -25.42 4.36 -0.73
N PHE A 178 -25.74 3.76 -1.87
CA PHE A 178 -26.98 4.07 -2.58
C PHE A 178 -28.13 3.46 -1.76
N SER A 179 -28.94 4.31 -1.13
CA SER A 179 -30.20 3.92 -0.49
C SER A 179 -31.28 3.69 -1.56
#